data_979890f546546ef52b5cd7f9c6e88489
#
_entry.id   979890f546546ef52b5cd7f9c6e88489
#
_cell.length_a   1.000
_cell.length_b   1.000
_cell.length_c   1.000
_cell.angle_alpha   90.00
_cell.angle_beta   90.00
_cell.angle_gamma   90.00
#
_symmetry.space_group_name_H-M   'P 1'
#
loop_
_entity.id
_entity.type
_entity.pdbx_description
1 polymer ?
#
loop_
_entity_poly.entity_id
_entity_poly.type
_entity_poly.pdbx_seq_one_letter_code
_entity_poly.pdbx_strand_id
1 'polypeptide(L)'
;MILAPLADAARYHALHPRFPRAFAWLAEHGATIPDGRHKIDGDDLFAIVESGTTRDAAVARLESHLLYLDIQVNLLHGERMGWAPVQGLTFDDPFVEGRDIAFFKDRPQQDILVAKDHFVIFYPEDGHMPLLHPAGQPVPYRKIVLKVRI
;
A
#
# COMPACT_ATOMS: atom_id res chain seq x y z
N MET A 1 -10.42 4.54 -0.15
CA MET A 1 -9.08 4.87 0.37
C MET A 1 -9.15 5.65 1.68
N ILE A 2 -8.25 5.39 2.63
CA ILE A 2 -8.09 6.14 3.89
C ILE A 2 -6.63 6.59 3.99
N LEU A 3 -6.37 7.83 4.37
CA LEU A 3 -5.04 8.37 4.65
C LEU A 3 -5.07 9.03 6.04
N ALA A 4 -4.20 8.60 6.95
CA ALA A 4 -4.19 9.12 8.32
C ALA A 4 -2.80 8.98 8.99
N PRO A 5 -2.52 9.76 10.05
CA PRO A 5 -1.34 9.55 10.89
C PRO A 5 -1.35 8.17 11.56
N LEU A 6 -0.19 7.53 11.71
CA LEU A 6 -0.06 6.27 12.45
C LEU A 6 -0.55 6.39 13.90
N ALA A 7 -0.40 7.55 14.51
CA ALA A 7 -0.89 7.82 15.87
C ALA A 7 -2.43 7.67 15.99
N ASP A 8 -3.16 7.81 14.88
CA ASP A 8 -4.62 7.69 14.83
C ASP A 8 -5.10 6.28 14.44
N ALA A 9 -4.20 5.30 14.26
CA ALA A 9 -4.53 3.97 13.76
C ALA A 9 -5.67 3.28 14.53
N ALA A 10 -5.74 3.47 15.86
CA ALA A 10 -6.77 2.88 16.71
C ALA A 10 -8.20 3.29 16.33
N ARG A 11 -8.40 4.47 15.71
CA ARG A 11 -9.70 4.95 15.23
C ARG A 11 -10.27 4.09 14.09
N TYR A 12 -9.40 3.37 13.40
CA TYR A 12 -9.75 2.56 12.22
C TYR A 12 -9.87 1.07 12.53
N HIS A 13 -9.60 0.64 13.78
CA HIS A 13 -9.64 -0.76 14.17
C HIS A 13 -11.00 -1.42 13.93
N ALA A 14 -12.10 -0.67 14.09
CA ALA A 14 -13.45 -1.20 13.89
C ALA A 14 -13.81 -1.47 12.41
N LEU A 15 -13.01 -0.99 11.45
CA LEU A 15 -13.30 -1.16 10.03
C LEU A 15 -13.03 -2.59 9.51
N HIS A 16 -12.15 -3.33 10.19
CA HIS A 16 -11.87 -4.73 9.84
C HIS A 16 -11.38 -5.52 11.06
N PRO A 17 -11.83 -6.77 11.28
CA PRO A 17 -11.46 -7.56 12.47
C PRO A 17 -9.95 -7.81 12.63
N ARG A 18 -9.19 -7.80 11.54
CA ARG A 18 -7.73 -7.99 11.57
C ARG A 18 -6.92 -6.71 11.72
N PHE A 19 -7.53 -5.52 11.64
CA PHE A 19 -6.80 -4.25 11.76
C PHE A 19 -6.09 -4.07 13.10
N PRO A 20 -6.71 -4.39 14.27
CA PRO A 20 -5.99 -4.28 15.54
C PRO A 20 -4.69 -5.08 15.54
N ARG A 21 -4.71 -6.32 15.02
CA ARG A 21 -3.54 -7.19 14.95
C ARG A 21 -2.50 -6.69 13.93
N ALA A 22 -2.94 -6.17 12.80
CA ALA A 22 -2.07 -5.61 11.76
C ALA A 22 -1.28 -4.41 12.29
N PHE A 23 -1.97 -3.45 12.92
CA PHE A 23 -1.33 -2.27 13.47
C PHE A 23 -0.47 -2.57 14.71
N ALA A 24 -0.86 -3.52 15.57
CA ALA A 24 -0.04 -3.97 16.68
C ALA A 24 1.28 -4.58 16.18
N TRP A 25 1.21 -5.45 15.18
CA TRP A 25 2.41 -6.04 14.56
C TRP A 25 3.32 -4.99 13.94
N LEU A 26 2.75 -4.01 13.24
CA LEU A 26 3.50 -2.89 12.65
C LEU A 26 4.24 -2.09 13.73
N ALA A 27 3.59 -1.79 14.84
CA ALA A 27 4.18 -1.04 15.96
C ALA A 27 5.34 -1.81 16.63
N GLU A 28 5.22 -3.14 16.76
CA GLU A 28 6.21 -3.99 17.40
C GLU A 28 7.42 -4.26 16.51
N HIS A 29 7.21 -4.50 15.22
CA HIS A 29 8.24 -5.05 14.33
C HIS A 29 8.71 -4.05 13.26
N GLY A 30 7.92 -3.05 12.91
CA GLY A 30 8.13 -2.21 11.73
C GLY A 30 9.51 -1.58 11.64
N ALA A 31 10.12 -1.19 12.76
CA ALA A 31 11.43 -0.53 12.75
C ALA A 31 12.61 -1.47 12.40
N THR A 32 12.53 -2.76 12.74
CA THR A 32 13.67 -3.68 12.74
C THR A 32 13.50 -4.90 11.83
N ILE A 33 12.27 -5.21 11.41
CA ILE A 33 11.98 -6.41 10.61
C ILE A 33 12.75 -6.37 9.28
N PRO A 34 13.43 -7.43 8.83
CA PRO A 34 14.14 -7.44 7.56
C PRO A 34 13.18 -7.41 6.36
N ASP A 35 13.69 -7.05 5.19
CA ASP A 35 12.94 -7.13 3.94
C ASP A 35 12.50 -8.57 3.67
N GLY A 36 11.31 -8.72 3.08
CA GLY A 36 10.72 -10.01 2.76
C GLY A 36 9.24 -10.10 3.11
N ARG A 37 8.67 -11.30 3.01
CA ARG A 37 7.29 -11.60 3.40
C ARG A 37 7.25 -12.23 4.79
N HIS A 38 6.42 -11.66 5.68
CA HIS A 38 6.26 -12.08 7.07
C HIS A 38 4.82 -12.45 7.35
N LYS A 39 4.57 -13.70 7.70
CA LYS A 39 3.23 -14.17 8.08
C LYS A 39 2.89 -13.66 9.49
N ILE A 40 1.70 -13.09 9.65
CA ILE A 40 1.15 -12.59 10.92
C ILE A 40 -0.01 -13.48 11.36
N ASP A 41 -0.89 -13.84 10.41
CA ASP A 41 -2.01 -14.75 10.58
C ASP A 41 -2.18 -15.62 9.32
N GLY A 42 -1.20 -16.50 9.09
CA GLY A 42 -1.18 -17.32 7.89
C GLY A 42 -1.17 -16.50 6.60
N ASP A 43 -2.08 -16.81 5.70
CA ASP A 43 -2.27 -16.06 4.46
C ASP A 43 -3.42 -15.05 4.54
N ASP A 44 -4.12 -14.98 5.69
CA ASP A 44 -5.17 -14.00 5.92
C ASP A 44 -4.64 -12.62 6.36
N LEU A 45 -3.44 -12.60 6.95
CA LEU A 45 -2.74 -11.37 7.30
C LEU A 45 -1.23 -11.60 7.20
N PHE A 46 -0.56 -10.84 6.38
CA PHE A 46 0.90 -10.87 6.26
C PHE A 46 1.45 -9.49 5.87
N ALA A 47 2.73 -9.27 6.14
CA ALA A 47 3.45 -8.08 5.74
C ALA A 47 4.41 -8.39 4.59
N ILE A 48 4.54 -7.45 3.66
CA ILE A 48 5.63 -7.36 2.70
C ILE A 48 6.47 -6.16 3.11
N VAL A 49 7.75 -6.40 3.38
CA VAL A 49 8.72 -5.35 3.72
C VAL A 49 9.70 -5.23 2.59
N GLU A 50 9.88 -4.03 2.08
CA GLU A 50 10.78 -3.77 0.96
C GLU A 50 11.53 -2.44 1.11
N SER A 51 12.74 -2.42 0.62
CA SER A 51 13.59 -1.23 0.55
C SER A 51 14.04 -1.00 -0.88
N GLY A 52 14.22 0.26 -1.25
CA GLY A 52 14.64 0.62 -2.61
C GLY A 52 14.70 2.12 -2.83
N THR A 53 14.52 2.51 -4.08
CA THR A 53 14.43 3.91 -4.49
C THR A 53 13.08 4.14 -5.17
N THR A 54 12.42 5.24 -4.83
CA THR A 54 11.17 5.66 -5.49
C THR A 54 11.36 5.77 -7.00
N ARG A 55 10.26 5.75 -7.75
CA ARG A 55 10.27 5.69 -9.22
C ARG A 55 9.58 6.89 -9.85
N ASP A 56 9.90 7.15 -11.11
CA ASP A 56 9.19 8.14 -11.93
C ASP A 56 7.78 7.64 -12.26
N ALA A 57 6.82 8.58 -12.24
CA ALA A 57 5.45 8.28 -12.61
C ALA A 57 5.31 7.78 -14.05
N ALA A 58 6.23 8.15 -14.96
CA ALA A 58 6.18 7.72 -16.36
C ALA A 58 6.33 6.19 -16.53
N VAL A 59 7.04 5.52 -15.60
CA VAL A 59 7.27 4.07 -15.65
C VAL A 59 6.40 3.28 -14.67
N ALA A 60 5.67 3.97 -13.79
CA ALA A 60 4.77 3.34 -12.83
C ALA A 60 3.39 3.08 -13.46
N ARG A 61 2.69 2.08 -12.94
CA ARG A 61 1.34 1.71 -13.35
C ARG A 61 0.38 1.75 -12.17
N LEU A 62 -0.88 2.06 -12.43
CA LEU A 62 -1.96 1.81 -11.48
C LEU A 62 -2.12 0.30 -11.30
N GLU A 63 -2.29 -0.11 -10.05
CA GLU A 63 -2.56 -1.50 -9.66
C GLU A 63 -3.75 -1.57 -8.71
N SER A 64 -4.40 -2.74 -8.63
CA SER A 64 -5.40 -3.05 -7.61
C SER A 64 -5.38 -4.53 -7.24
N HIS A 65 -6.10 -4.86 -6.15
CA HIS A 65 -6.20 -6.20 -5.58
C HIS A 65 -7.66 -6.60 -5.42
N LEU A 66 -7.96 -7.90 -5.42
CA LEU A 66 -9.31 -8.42 -5.22
C LEU A 66 -9.50 -9.06 -3.85
N LEU A 67 -8.45 -9.73 -3.35
CA LEU A 67 -8.54 -10.58 -2.16
C LEU A 67 -8.06 -9.89 -0.89
N TYR A 68 -7.29 -8.82 -1.03
CA TYR A 68 -6.67 -8.12 0.09
C TYR A 68 -6.89 -6.62 0.03
N LEU A 69 -7.06 -6.02 1.22
CA LEU A 69 -6.80 -4.61 1.42
C LEU A 69 -5.29 -4.43 1.63
N ASP A 70 -4.77 -3.28 1.25
CA ASP A 70 -3.41 -2.86 1.55
C ASP A 70 -3.40 -1.81 2.64
N ILE A 71 -2.65 -2.03 3.74
CA ILE A 71 -2.24 -0.94 4.64
C ILE A 71 -0.77 -0.67 4.35
N GLN A 72 -0.46 0.50 3.79
CA GLN A 72 0.88 0.84 3.33
C GLN A 72 1.49 1.96 4.20
N VAL A 73 2.73 1.76 4.63
CA VAL A 73 3.49 2.70 5.48
C VAL A 73 4.91 2.83 4.95
N ASN A 74 5.38 4.05 4.72
CA ASN A 74 6.78 4.31 4.41
C ASN A 74 7.51 4.77 5.68
N LEU A 75 8.55 4.03 6.08
CA LEU A 75 9.24 4.21 7.35
C LEU A 75 10.37 5.26 7.30
N LEU A 76 10.89 5.60 6.11
CA LEU A 76 12.02 6.53 5.97
C LEU A 76 11.56 7.94 5.59
N HIS A 77 10.92 8.05 4.45
CA HIS A 77 10.46 9.29 3.88
C HIS A 77 8.99 9.13 3.48
N GLY A 78 8.34 10.23 3.18
CA GLY A 78 7.05 10.18 2.49
C GLY A 78 7.22 9.68 1.05
N GLU A 79 6.13 9.27 0.45
CA GLU A 79 6.05 8.96 -0.97
C GLU A 79 4.85 9.65 -1.61
N ARG A 80 4.93 9.95 -2.87
CA ARG A 80 3.74 10.30 -3.64
C ARG A 80 3.12 9.01 -4.18
N MET A 81 1.82 8.95 -4.17
CA MET A 81 1.05 7.86 -4.79
C MET A 81 0.02 8.44 -5.74
N GLY A 82 -0.17 7.81 -6.88
CA GLY A 82 -1.33 8.08 -7.72
C GLY A 82 -2.54 7.28 -7.26
N TRP A 83 -3.74 7.83 -7.41
CA TRP A 83 -5.00 7.16 -7.11
C TRP A 83 -6.05 7.39 -8.17
N ALA A 84 -6.88 6.37 -8.43
CA ALA A 84 -8.10 6.45 -9.21
C ALA A 84 -9.09 5.37 -8.75
N PRO A 85 -10.42 5.59 -8.82
CA PRO A 85 -11.38 4.50 -8.63
C PRO A 85 -11.19 3.46 -9.74
N VAL A 86 -11.23 2.17 -9.37
CA VAL A 86 -11.06 1.06 -10.36
C VAL A 86 -12.18 1.06 -11.40
N GLN A 87 -13.37 1.52 -11.02
CA GLN A 87 -14.50 1.58 -11.92
C GLN A 87 -14.19 2.44 -13.15
N GLY A 88 -14.24 1.81 -14.34
CA GLY A 88 -13.99 2.46 -15.61
C GLY A 88 -12.53 2.46 -16.08
N LEU A 89 -11.60 1.89 -15.29
CA LEU A 89 -10.22 1.70 -15.72
C LEU A 89 -10.10 0.56 -16.75
N THR A 90 -9.13 0.70 -17.63
CA THR A 90 -8.82 -0.29 -18.68
C THR A 90 -7.67 -1.18 -18.26
N PHE A 91 -7.87 -2.48 -18.22
CA PHE A 91 -6.79 -3.41 -17.89
C PHE A 91 -5.63 -3.33 -18.90
N ASP A 92 -4.43 -3.31 -18.35
CA ASP A 92 -3.16 -3.58 -19.06
C ASP A 92 -2.75 -5.04 -18.85
N ASP A 93 -2.77 -5.49 -17.59
CA ASP A 93 -2.49 -6.85 -17.17
C ASP A 93 -3.57 -7.27 -16.16
N PRO A 94 -4.59 -8.05 -16.59
CA PRO A 94 -5.74 -8.39 -15.76
C PRO A 94 -5.39 -9.39 -14.67
N PHE A 95 -6.31 -9.55 -13.71
CA PHE A 95 -6.23 -10.61 -12.70
C PHE A 95 -6.15 -11.98 -13.37
N VAL A 96 -5.26 -12.82 -12.83
CA VAL A 96 -5.15 -14.24 -13.21
C VAL A 96 -5.20 -15.10 -11.95
N GLU A 97 -5.61 -16.36 -12.09
CA GLU A 97 -5.65 -17.29 -10.98
C GLU A 97 -4.29 -17.40 -10.27
N GLY A 98 -4.29 -17.35 -8.95
CA GLY A 98 -3.08 -17.42 -8.11
C GLY A 98 -2.31 -16.12 -7.98
N ARG A 99 -2.74 -15.02 -8.62
CA ARG A 99 -2.11 -13.70 -8.53
C ARG A 99 -3.12 -12.60 -8.20
N ASP A 100 -3.07 -12.06 -7.00
CA ASP A 100 -3.97 -10.99 -6.54
C ASP A 100 -3.43 -9.60 -6.88
N ILE A 101 -3.15 -9.36 -8.15
CA ILE A 101 -2.82 -8.03 -8.65
C ILE A 101 -3.23 -7.91 -10.12
N ALA A 102 -3.81 -6.76 -10.48
CA ALA A 102 -4.00 -6.33 -11.85
C ALA A 102 -3.38 -4.96 -12.07
N PHE A 103 -2.98 -4.67 -13.30
CA PHE A 103 -2.46 -3.36 -13.70
C PHE A 103 -3.35 -2.74 -14.76
N PHE A 104 -3.37 -1.39 -14.78
CA PHE A 104 -4.21 -0.60 -15.67
C PHE A 104 -3.38 0.31 -16.57
N LYS A 105 -3.92 0.59 -17.77
CA LYS A 105 -3.33 1.51 -18.78
C LYS A 105 -3.53 2.97 -18.41
N ASP A 106 -4.56 3.22 -17.63
CA ASP A 106 -5.00 4.58 -17.27
C ASP A 106 -3.99 5.25 -16.33
N ARG A 107 -4.05 6.57 -16.29
CA ARG A 107 -3.24 7.38 -15.38
C ARG A 107 -4.06 7.72 -14.13
N PRO A 108 -3.39 7.99 -13.00
CA PRO A 108 -4.07 8.42 -11.80
C PRO A 108 -4.93 9.67 -12.05
N GLN A 109 -6.06 9.74 -11.38
CA GLN A 109 -6.92 10.92 -11.36
C GLN A 109 -6.49 11.92 -10.28
N GLN A 110 -5.82 11.42 -9.24
CA GLN A 110 -5.32 12.23 -8.13
C GLN A 110 -3.92 11.75 -7.72
N ASP A 111 -3.11 12.71 -7.28
CA ASP A 111 -1.84 12.46 -6.59
C ASP A 111 -2.03 12.74 -5.10
N ILE A 112 -1.61 11.81 -4.26
CA ILE A 112 -1.61 11.92 -2.81
C ILE A 112 -0.18 11.87 -2.28
N LEU A 113 0.14 12.74 -1.33
CA LEU A 113 1.38 12.67 -0.58
C LEU A 113 1.11 11.92 0.73
N VAL A 114 1.70 10.74 0.86
CA VAL A 114 1.70 9.97 2.10
C VAL A 114 2.97 10.34 2.85
N ALA A 115 2.86 11.20 3.85
CA ALA A 115 4.00 11.66 4.64
C ALA A 115 4.56 10.52 5.51
N LYS A 116 5.81 10.66 5.97
CA LYS A 116 6.35 9.81 7.02
C LYS A 116 5.39 9.77 8.23
N ASP A 117 5.36 8.66 8.94
CA ASP A 117 4.48 8.44 10.11
C ASP A 117 2.96 8.49 9.78
N HIS A 118 2.61 8.34 8.48
CA HIS A 118 1.24 8.15 8.01
C HIS A 118 1.09 6.75 7.41
N PHE A 119 -0.14 6.28 7.39
CA PHE A 119 -0.53 5.08 6.64
C PHE A 119 -1.60 5.43 5.62
N VAL A 120 -1.66 4.64 4.57
CA VAL A 120 -2.79 4.65 3.63
C VAL A 120 -3.41 3.25 3.58
N ILE A 121 -4.75 3.18 3.52
CA ILE A 121 -5.49 1.94 3.29
C ILE A 121 -6.12 2.01 1.91
N PHE A 122 -5.83 1.03 1.08
CA PHE A 122 -6.47 0.82 -0.21
C PHE A 122 -7.39 -0.40 -0.14
N TYR A 123 -8.61 -0.21 -0.62
CA TYR A 123 -9.62 -1.26 -0.81
C TYR A 123 -9.57 -1.75 -2.26
N PRO A 124 -10.26 -2.86 -2.62
CA PRO A 124 -10.28 -3.36 -4.01
C PRO A 124 -10.74 -2.36 -5.05
N GLU A 125 -11.60 -1.43 -4.67
CA GLU A 125 -12.08 -0.35 -5.53
C GLU A 125 -11.10 0.82 -5.72
N ASP A 126 -9.96 0.80 -4.99
CA ASP A 126 -8.93 1.83 -5.05
C ASP A 126 -7.78 1.39 -5.97
N GLY A 127 -7.78 1.85 -7.22
CA GLY A 127 -6.60 1.79 -8.07
C GLY A 127 -5.52 2.71 -7.52
N HIS A 128 -4.31 2.20 -7.31
CA HIS A 128 -3.21 2.97 -6.74
C HIS A 128 -1.90 2.74 -7.47
N MET A 129 -1.04 3.75 -7.47
CA MET A 129 0.28 3.75 -8.12
C MET A 129 1.31 4.19 -7.09
N PRO A 130 1.93 3.23 -6.36
CA PRO A 130 2.79 3.53 -5.23
C PRO A 130 4.22 3.90 -5.64
N LEU A 131 4.99 4.39 -4.65
CA LEU A 131 6.44 4.60 -4.73
C LEU A 131 6.86 5.68 -5.73
N LEU A 132 6.03 6.68 -5.98
CA LEU A 132 6.39 7.80 -6.83
C LEU A 132 7.30 8.78 -6.08
N HIS A 133 8.18 9.46 -6.83
CA HIS A 133 9.05 10.51 -6.30
C HIS A 133 8.24 11.59 -5.57
N PRO A 134 8.43 11.84 -4.26
CA PRO A 134 7.62 12.79 -3.51
C PRO A 134 7.79 14.24 -3.98
N ALA A 135 8.98 14.60 -4.47
CA ALA A 135 9.31 15.94 -4.95
C ALA A 135 9.97 15.91 -6.35
N GLY A 136 9.59 14.96 -7.20
CA GLY A 136 10.13 14.81 -8.55
C GLY A 136 11.57 14.27 -8.60
N GLN A 137 12.16 13.91 -7.46
CA GLN A 137 13.51 13.37 -7.38
C GLN A 137 13.49 12.00 -6.68
N PRO A 138 14.35 11.05 -7.10
CA PRO A 138 14.46 9.76 -6.45
C PRO A 138 14.91 9.92 -5.00
N VAL A 139 14.20 9.23 -4.09
CA VAL A 139 14.58 9.13 -2.68
C VAL A 139 14.57 7.67 -2.24
N PRO A 140 15.42 7.27 -1.29
CA PRO A 140 15.35 5.93 -0.73
C PRO A 140 14.04 5.73 0.02
N TYR A 141 13.48 4.52 -0.03
CA TYR A 141 12.34 4.14 0.79
C TYR A 141 12.62 2.85 1.55
N ARG A 142 11.92 2.69 2.66
CA ARG A 142 11.67 1.45 3.32
C ARG A 142 10.19 1.40 3.65
N LYS A 143 9.50 0.41 3.10
CA LYS A 143 8.05 0.34 3.10
C LYS A 143 7.56 -0.97 3.68
N ILE A 144 6.46 -0.91 4.41
CA ILE A 144 5.69 -2.07 4.82
C ILE A 144 4.32 -2.00 4.17
N VAL A 145 3.92 -3.08 3.53
CA VAL A 145 2.58 -3.31 3.03
C VAL A 145 1.98 -4.48 3.80
N LEU A 146 0.97 -4.19 4.64
CA LEU A 146 0.20 -5.23 5.31
C LEU A 146 -0.94 -5.64 4.39
N LYS A 147 -0.94 -6.89 3.97
CA LYS A 147 -1.99 -7.52 3.17
C LYS A 147 -3.01 -8.13 4.12
N VAL A 148 -4.20 -7.57 4.13
CA VAL A 148 -5.31 -7.96 5.02
C VAL A 148 -6.40 -8.57 4.16
N ARG A 149 -6.66 -9.88 4.32
CA ARG A 149 -7.69 -10.59 3.55
C ARG A 149 -9.09 -10.08 3.92
N ILE A 150 -9.90 -9.82 2.89
CA ILE A 150 -11.28 -9.34 2.98
C ILE A 150 -12.21 -10.46 3.48
#